data_23b39df7a4973c73cba2c7baf0f85557
#
_entry.id   23b39df7a4973c73cba2c7baf0f85557
#
_cell.length_a   1.000
_cell.length_b   1.000
_cell.length_c   1.000
_cell.angle_alpha   90.00
_cell.angle_beta   90.00
_cell.angle_gamma   90.00
#
_symmetry.space_group_name_H-M   'P 1'
#
loop_
_entity.id
_entity.type
_entity.pdbx_description
1 polymer ?
#
loop_
_entity_poly.entity_id
_entity_poly.type
_entity_poly.pdbx_seq_one_letter_code
_entity_poly.pdbx_strand_id
1 'polypeptide(L)'
;MNQKNIFSIISVVLILQGIVFFLLGDQMTSSTFPDLDEAGHLAVRRVIEVPSALSILIGLITFANRTHPGVLWAYTIGSAILLCVTLKHMFMDHVNVPIPAVVIQALIVLSCAYLWSQNKKA
;
A
#
# COMPACT_ATOMS: atom_id res chain seq x y z
N MET A 1 -8.48 19.42 5.40
CA MET A 1 -8.94 18.44 4.37
C MET A 1 -9.94 17.49 5.02
N ASN A 2 -11.07 17.21 4.39
CA ASN A 2 -12.08 16.30 4.94
C ASN A 2 -11.83 14.84 4.54
N GLN A 3 -12.50 13.89 5.19
CA GLN A 3 -12.36 12.45 4.95
C GLN A 3 -12.53 12.08 3.47
N LYS A 4 -13.55 12.63 2.79
CA LYS A 4 -13.82 12.38 1.37
C LYS A 4 -12.61 12.67 0.48
N ASN A 5 -11.98 13.83 0.69
CA ASN A 5 -10.84 14.24 -0.13
C ASN A 5 -9.59 13.36 0.13
N ILE A 6 -9.31 13.06 1.40
CA ILE A 6 -8.18 12.20 1.77
C ILE A 6 -8.33 10.80 1.15
N PHE A 7 -9.49 10.17 1.31
CA PHE A 7 -9.70 8.84 0.74
C PHE A 7 -9.84 8.83 -0.78
N SER A 8 -10.23 9.94 -1.41
CA SER A 8 -10.13 10.07 -2.87
C SER A 8 -8.67 10.05 -3.34
N ILE A 9 -7.78 10.75 -2.64
CA ILE A 9 -6.34 10.76 -2.94
C ILE A 9 -5.74 9.37 -2.69
N ILE A 10 -6.01 8.77 -1.55
CA ILE A 10 -5.55 7.41 -1.22
C ILE A 10 -5.99 6.41 -2.29
N SER A 11 -7.24 6.48 -2.75
CA SER A 11 -7.78 5.61 -3.80
C SER A 11 -6.99 5.74 -5.10
N VAL A 12 -6.74 6.95 -5.54
CA VAL A 12 -5.96 7.21 -6.78
C VAL A 12 -4.54 6.68 -6.62
N VAL A 13 -3.89 6.93 -5.48
CA VAL A 13 -2.53 6.43 -5.20
C VAL A 13 -2.48 4.91 -5.24
N LEU A 14 -3.45 4.22 -4.63
CA LEU A 14 -3.49 2.75 -4.62
C LEU A 14 -3.74 2.16 -6.01
N ILE A 15 -4.62 2.78 -6.81
CA ILE A 15 -4.86 2.34 -8.19
C ILE A 15 -3.60 2.52 -9.02
N LEU A 16 -2.96 3.68 -8.95
CA LEU A 16 -1.71 3.95 -9.67
C LEU A 16 -0.59 3.01 -9.23
N GLN A 17 -0.45 2.80 -7.92
CA GLN A 17 0.53 1.84 -7.38
C GLN A 17 0.31 0.43 -7.92
N GLY A 18 -0.92 -0.05 -7.95
CA GLY A 18 -1.25 -1.37 -8.50
C GLY A 18 -0.90 -1.47 -9.98
N ILE A 19 -1.19 -0.43 -10.78
CA ILE A 19 -0.84 -0.39 -12.20
C ILE A 19 0.68 -0.39 -12.38
N VAL A 20 1.41 0.44 -11.62
CA VAL A 20 2.88 0.52 -11.69
C VAL A 20 3.51 -0.82 -11.32
N PHE A 21 3.04 -1.48 -10.25
CA PHE A 21 3.55 -2.79 -9.84
C PHE A 21 3.27 -3.87 -10.88
N PHE A 22 2.13 -3.81 -11.55
CA PHE A 22 1.83 -4.73 -12.62
C PHE A 22 2.75 -4.54 -13.83
N LEU A 23 2.99 -3.28 -14.24
CA LEU A 23 3.83 -2.97 -15.41
C LEU A 23 5.33 -3.14 -15.15
N LEU A 24 5.79 -2.83 -13.94
CA LEU A 24 7.22 -2.85 -13.57
C LEU A 24 7.60 -4.07 -12.72
N GLY A 25 6.77 -5.10 -12.66
CA GLY A 25 7.00 -6.28 -11.82
C GLY A 25 8.34 -6.97 -12.06
N ASP A 26 8.81 -7.03 -13.32
CA ASP A 26 10.12 -7.59 -13.66
C ASP A 26 11.28 -6.77 -13.08
N GLN A 27 11.22 -5.45 -13.21
CA GLN A 27 12.27 -4.56 -12.71
C GLN A 27 12.28 -4.57 -11.18
N MET A 28 11.12 -4.62 -10.54
CA MET A 28 11.00 -4.70 -9.10
C MET A 28 11.54 -6.04 -8.56
N THR A 29 11.24 -7.14 -9.22
CA THR A 29 11.77 -8.46 -8.85
C THR A 29 13.29 -8.47 -8.95
N SER A 30 13.87 -8.00 -10.06
CA SER A 30 15.31 -7.97 -10.27
C SER A 30 16.04 -7.07 -9.27
N SER A 31 15.43 -5.94 -8.87
CA SER A 31 16.05 -5.02 -7.91
C SER A 31 15.95 -5.51 -6.46
N THR A 32 14.88 -6.23 -6.13
CA THR A 32 14.65 -6.72 -4.75
C THR A 32 15.36 -8.06 -4.52
N PHE A 33 15.41 -8.90 -5.53
CA PHE A 33 15.99 -10.25 -5.48
C PHE A 33 16.96 -10.49 -6.66
N PRO A 34 18.15 -9.87 -6.65
CA PRO A 34 19.07 -9.91 -7.79
C PRO A 34 19.65 -11.30 -8.08
N ASP A 35 19.67 -12.18 -7.08
CA ASP A 35 20.32 -13.51 -7.17
C ASP A 35 19.34 -14.65 -7.51
N LEU A 36 18.09 -14.35 -7.90
CA LEU A 36 17.14 -15.38 -8.29
C LEU A 36 17.47 -15.95 -9.67
N ASP A 37 17.34 -17.27 -9.78
CA ASP A 37 17.31 -17.96 -11.06
C ASP A 37 16.04 -17.61 -11.87
N GLU A 38 15.98 -18.02 -13.13
CA GLU A 38 14.86 -17.70 -14.02
C GLU A 38 13.51 -18.21 -13.47
N ALA A 39 13.48 -19.40 -12.89
CA ALA A 39 12.26 -19.98 -12.31
C ALA A 39 11.80 -19.21 -11.07
N GLY A 40 12.74 -18.84 -10.19
CA GLY A 40 12.47 -18.01 -9.02
C GLY A 40 12.00 -16.61 -9.40
N HIS A 41 12.63 -15.99 -10.41
CA HIS A 41 12.23 -14.69 -10.92
C HIS A 41 10.77 -14.70 -11.43
N LEU A 42 10.42 -15.71 -12.23
CA LEU A 42 9.05 -15.89 -12.74
C LEU A 42 8.04 -16.11 -11.62
N ALA A 43 8.40 -16.91 -10.60
CA ALA A 43 7.53 -17.17 -9.46
C ALA A 43 7.24 -15.89 -8.65
N VAL A 44 8.27 -15.10 -8.32
CA VAL A 44 8.13 -13.84 -7.58
C VAL A 44 7.32 -12.82 -8.40
N ARG A 45 7.55 -12.72 -9.71
CA ARG A 45 6.76 -11.85 -10.57
C ARG A 45 5.27 -12.17 -10.50
N ARG A 46 4.89 -13.45 -10.60
CA ARG A 46 3.48 -13.88 -10.49
C ARG A 46 2.89 -13.57 -9.13
N VAL A 47 3.69 -13.71 -8.06
CA VAL A 47 3.25 -13.31 -6.72
C VAL A 47 3.02 -11.81 -6.63
N ILE A 48 3.81 -10.96 -7.32
CA ILE A 48 3.61 -9.50 -7.35
C ILE A 48 2.33 -9.10 -8.10
N GLU A 49 1.88 -9.86 -9.08
CA GLU A 49 0.64 -9.58 -9.82
C GLU A 49 -0.60 -9.60 -8.90
N VAL A 50 -0.65 -10.48 -7.92
CA VAL A 50 -1.77 -10.57 -6.97
C VAL A 50 -1.92 -9.30 -6.11
N PRO A 51 -0.91 -8.84 -5.36
CA PRO A 51 -1.01 -7.58 -4.61
C PRO A 51 -1.21 -6.36 -5.52
N SER A 52 -0.75 -6.39 -6.77
CA SER A 52 -1.02 -5.34 -7.76
C SER A 52 -2.52 -5.24 -8.05
N ALA A 53 -3.16 -6.37 -8.36
CA ALA A 53 -4.61 -6.43 -8.59
C ALA A 53 -5.40 -6.07 -7.32
N LEU A 54 -4.96 -6.55 -6.15
CA LEU A 54 -5.58 -6.21 -4.86
C LEU A 54 -5.46 -4.72 -4.54
N SER A 55 -4.34 -4.08 -4.86
CA SER A 55 -4.16 -2.63 -4.67
C SER A 55 -5.17 -1.83 -5.50
N ILE A 56 -5.39 -2.22 -6.75
CA ILE A 56 -6.42 -1.61 -7.61
C ILE A 56 -7.81 -1.82 -7.02
N LEU A 57 -8.13 -3.06 -6.63
CA LEU A 57 -9.44 -3.40 -6.05
C LEU A 57 -9.71 -2.59 -4.76
N ILE A 58 -8.74 -2.54 -3.85
CA ILE A 58 -8.85 -1.76 -2.61
C ILE A 58 -9.02 -0.28 -2.92
N GLY A 59 -8.30 0.25 -3.90
CA GLY A 59 -8.44 1.63 -4.35
C GLY A 59 -9.86 1.92 -4.85
N LEU A 60 -10.45 1.06 -5.67
CA LEU A 60 -11.81 1.21 -6.17
C LEU A 60 -12.86 1.12 -5.05
N ILE A 61 -12.73 0.15 -4.14
CA ILE A 61 -13.63 0.00 -2.98
C ILE A 61 -13.54 1.23 -2.09
N THR A 62 -12.33 1.73 -1.85
CA THR A 62 -12.11 2.94 -1.06
C THR A 62 -12.76 4.15 -1.69
N PHE A 63 -12.62 4.32 -2.99
CA PHE A 63 -13.25 5.42 -3.72
C PHE A 63 -14.78 5.36 -3.61
N ALA A 64 -15.36 4.18 -3.78
CA ALA A 64 -16.82 3.99 -3.66
C ALA A 64 -17.35 4.31 -2.25
N ASN A 65 -16.56 4.01 -1.21
CA ASN A 65 -16.95 4.14 0.19
C ASN A 65 -16.26 5.30 0.94
N ARG A 66 -15.65 6.25 0.23
CA ARG A 66 -14.79 7.31 0.81
C ARG A 66 -15.45 8.22 1.84
N THR A 67 -16.77 8.23 1.90
CA THR A 67 -17.54 9.00 2.91
C THR A 67 -18.02 8.15 4.08
N HIS A 68 -17.91 6.82 3.99
CA HIS A 68 -18.37 5.93 5.02
C HIS A 68 -17.41 5.92 6.23
N PRO A 69 -17.91 6.10 7.47
CA PRO A 69 -17.04 6.18 8.66
C PRO A 69 -16.20 4.91 8.89
N GLY A 70 -16.73 3.73 8.51
CA GLY A 70 -16.01 2.47 8.63
C GLY A 70 -14.72 2.40 7.78
N VAL A 71 -14.60 3.18 6.71
CA VAL A 71 -13.38 3.23 5.90
C VAL A 71 -12.21 3.80 6.71
N LEU A 72 -12.44 4.85 7.49
CA LEU A 72 -11.38 5.42 8.33
C LEU A 72 -10.87 4.40 9.35
N TRP A 73 -11.78 3.68 10.00
CA TRP A 73 -11.41 2.64 10.97
C TRP A 73 -10.61 1.50 10.33
N ALA A 74 -11.10 0.97 9.22
CA ALA A 74 -10.44 -0.11 8.49
C ALA A 74 -9.03 0.27 8.02
N TYR A 75 -8.87 1.49 7.47
CA TYR A 75 -7.56 1.99 7.04
C TYR A 75 -6.61 2.25 8.20
N THR A 76 -7.11 2.78 9.32
CA THR A 76 -6.24 3.03 10.49
C THR A 76 -5.61 1.74 10.99
N ILE A 77 -6.40 0.68 11.14
CA ILE A 77 -5.88 -0.61 11.63
C ILE A 77 -5.08 -1.31 10.53
N GLY A 78 -5.64 -1.44 9.32
CA GLY A 78 -5.01 -2.18 8.23
C GLY A 78 -3.68 -1.57 7.78
N SER A 79 -3.61 -0.24 7.65
CA SER A 79 -2.36 0.42 7.25
C SER A 79 -1.30 0.37 8.35
N ALA A 80 -1.68 0.44 9.62
CA ALA A 80 -0.75 0.28 10.73
C ALA A 80 -0.15 -1.13 10.75
N ILE A 81 -0.97 -2.17 10.60
CA ILE A 81 -0.50 -3.57 10.51
C ILE A 81 0.45 -3.73 9.32
N LEU A 82 0.06 -3.23 8.14
CA LEU A 82 0.87 -3.34 6.94
C LEU A 82 2.23 -2.64 7.11
N LEU A 83 2.25 -1.45 7.69
CA LEU A 83 3.49 -0.72 7.97
C LEU A 83 4.38 -1.51 8.94
N CYS A 84 3.83 -2.06 10.01
CA CYS A 84 4.57 -2.90 10.96
C CYS A 84 5.20 -4.12 10.28
N VAL A 85 4.45 -4.82 9.41
CA VAL A 85 4.97 -5.97 8.66
C VAL A 85 6.09 -5.55 7.71
N THR A 86 5.91 -4.44 7.00
CA THR A 86 6.93 -3.91 6.08
C THR A 86 8.21 -3.54 6.81
N LEU A 87 8.10 -2.86 7.96
CA LEU A 87 9.26 -2.50 8.78
C LEU A 87 9.94 -3.75 9.36
N LYS A 88 9.18 -4.76 9.78
CA LYS A 88 9.73 -6.04 10.20
C LYS A 88 10.58 -6.66 9.09
N HIS A 89 10.06 -6.77 7.88
CA HIS A 89 10.82 -7.33 6.75
C HIS A 89 12.08 -6.51 6.44
N MET A 90 11.99 -5.21 6.51
CA MET A 90 13.13 -4.33 6.24
C MET A 90 14.25 -4.47 7.28
N PHE A 91 13.90 -4.50 8.59
CA PHE A 91 14.88 -4.46 9.67
C PHE A 91 15.27 -5.83 10.23
N MET A 92 14.35 -6.79 10.25
CA MET A 92 14.59 -8.12 10.84
C MET A 92 14.94 -9.16 9.79
N ASP A 93 14.25 -9.15 8.66
CA ASP A 93 14.45 -10.14 7.61
C ASP A 93 15.44 -9.65 6.54
N HIS A 94 15.93 -8.39 6.67
CA HIS A 94 16.87 -7.73 5.75
C HIS A 94 16.45 -7.77 4.28
N VAL A 95 15.14 -7.75 4.03
CA VAL A 95 14.58 -7.67 2.69
C VAL A 95 14.72 -6.24 2.15
N ASN A 96 15.19 -6.12 0.92
CA ASN A 96 15.34 -4.83 0.25
C ASN A 96 13.96 -4.29 -0.18
N VAL A 97 13.26 -3.61 0.74
CA VAL A 97 11.94 -3.04 0.47
C VAL A 97 12.10 -1.70 -0.27
N PRO A 98 11.38 -1.46 -1.37
CA PRO A 98 11.41 -0.18 -2.06
C PRO A 98 10.98 0.98 -1.17
N ILE A 99 11.87 1.97 -1.00
CA ILE A 99 11.62 3.16 -0.15
C ILE A 99 10.30 3.87 -0.48
N PRO A 100 9.92 4.07 -1.76
CA PRO A 100 8.63 4.69 -2.09
C PRO A 100 7.42 3.96 -1.50
N ALA A 101 7.46 2.63 -1.41
CA ALA A 101 6.37 1.84 -0.81
C ALA A 101 6.23 2.13 0.69
N VAL A 102 7.34 2.23 1.42
CA VAL A 102 7.35 2.58 2.85
C VAL A 102 6.81 4.00 3.06
N VAL A 103 7.22 4.95 2.22
CA VAL A 103 6.76 6.35 2.29
C VAL A 103 5.25 6.44 2.06
N ILE A 104 4.72 5.76 1.04
CA ILE A 104 3.28 5.74 0.77
C ILE A 104 2.50 5.17 1.96
N GLN A 105 2.95 4.05 2.52
CA GLN A 105 2.30 3.44 3.70
C GLN A 105 2.33 4.38 4.91
N ALA A 106 3.45 5.02 5.18
CA ALA A 106 3.58 6.00 6.27
C ALA A 106 2.64 7.19 6.08
N LEU A 107 2.53 7.72 4.86
CA LEU A 107 1.61 8.82 4.53
C LEU A 107 0.14 8.42 4.73
N ILE A 108 -0.24 7.20 4.39
CA ILE A 108 -1.59 6.69 4.65
C ILE A 108 -1.87 6.65 6.16
N VAL A 109 -0.95 6.09 6.96
CA VAL A 109 -1.09 6.05 8.43
C VAL A 109 -1.23 7.44 9.02
N LEU A 110 -0.37 8.39 8.61
CA LEU A 110 -0.42 9.78 9.08
C LEU A 110 -1.72 10.48 8.68
N SER A 111 -2.21 10.23 7.46
CA SER A 111 -3.50 10.78 6.99
C SER A 111 -4.68 10.26 7.82
N CYS A 112 -4.67 8.97 8.18
CA CYS A 112 -5.67 8.38 9.06
C CYS A 112 -5.60 8.97 10.48
N ALA A 113 -4.39 9.11 11.03
CA ALA A 113 -4.19 9.71 12.34
C ALA A 113 -4.68 11.18 12.39
N TYR A 114 -4.41 11.94 11.33
CA TYR A 114 -4.94 13.30 11.18
C TYR A 114 -6.47 13.32 11.20
N LEU A 115 -7.14 12.47 10.42
CA LEU A 115 -8.60 12.38 10.40
C LEU A 115 -9.18 11.99 11.76
N TRP A 116 -8.54 11.05 12.47
CA TRP A 116 -8.91 10.70 13.85
C TRP A 116 -8.85 11.89 14.80
N SER A 117 -7.78 12.70 14.68
CA SER A 117 -7.61 13.87 15.53
C SER A 117 -8.69 14.93 15.28
N GLN A 118 -9.15 15.07 14.04
CA GLN A 118 -10.25 15.98 13.69
C GLN A 118 -11.60 15.49 14.23
N ASN A 119 -11.88 14.18 14.13
CA ASN A 119 -13.14 13.61 14.62
C ASN A 119 -13.28 13.68 16.15
N LYS A 120 -12.17 13.69 16.91
CA LYS A 120 -12.20 13.87 18.37
C LYS A 120 -12.46 15.31 18.80
N LYS A 121 -12.25 16.28 17.92
CA LYS A 121 -12.47 17.70 18.21
C LYS A 121 -13.87 18.19 17.82
N ALA A 122 -14.58 17.39 17.06
CA ALA A 122 -15.96 17.64 16.66
C ALA A 122 -16.92 16.97 17.62
#